data_58a156be0e98fb1b45f97b92003828a5
#
_entry.id   58a156be0e98fb1b45f97b92003828a5
#
_cell.length_a   1.000
_cell.length_b   1.000
_cell.length_c   1.000
_cell.angle_alpha   90.00
_cell.angle_beta   90.00
_cell.angle_gamma   90.00
#
_symmetry.space_group_name_H-M   'P 1'
#
loop_
_entity.id
_entity.type
_entity.pdbx_description
1 polymer ?
#
loop_
_entity_poly.entity_id
_entity_poly.type
_entity_poly.pdbx_seq_one_letter_code
_entity_poly.pdbx_strand_id
1 'polypeptide(L)'
;LSYTYRHSDRLFNGQSGVANPNNISTTFHRISLNGQFRFSDELTLSAFVPWLEGGRKERGTTDRRLSGLGDVTLLAQWSPWAGDAEAQPLLSGLSLLGGIELPTGEDNDQPFTGNAAPSLFQLGNGTFNPKLGFSYGKAIDKSSYFGRVVATIPIGESDADLDSGSYLQASVGTGYRLTDALTLQLSVDGTFRERDQLNNVDVSNTGSVSLSVTPAVSWRVNDKLAVDASASIPFFHDVRSTQVAPGTSFQLGARFNF
;
A
#
# COMPACT_ATOMS: atom_id res chain seq x y z
N LEU A 1 8.91 -12.34 -1.42
CA LEU A 1 7.80 -12.71 -0.53
C LEU A 1 7.74 -11.74 0.63
N SER A 2 6.55 -11.25 0.99
CA SER A 2 6.37 -10.42 2.19
C SER A 2 5.09 -10.79 2.93
N TYR A 3 5.11 -10.57 4.24
CA TYR A 3 3.97 -10.69 5.12
C TYR A 3 3.74 -9.35 5.83
N THR A 4 2.50 -8.87 5.83
CA THR A 4 2.10 -7.64 6.52
C THR A 4 0.97 -7.96 7.49
N TYR A 5 1.11 -7.47 8.72
CA TYR A 5 0.08 -7.47 9.74
C TYR A 5 -0.31 -6.05 10.10
N ARG A 6 -1.61 -5.77 10.21
CA ARG A 6 -2.14 -4.49 10.70
C ARG A 6 -3.32 -4.72 11.62
N HIS A 7 -3.33 -4.02 12.75
CA HIS A 7 -4.46 -3.94 13.65
C HIS A 7 -4.91 -2.49 13.81
N SER A 8 -6.22 -2.25 13.78
CA SER A 8 -6.82 -0.92 13.85
C SER A 8 -8.05 -0.98 14.75
N ASP A 9 -8.07 -0.15 15.79
CA ASP A 9 -9.13 -0.14 16.83
C ASP A 9 -9.55 1.28 17.25
N ARG A 10 -8.97 2.29 16.58
CA ARG A 10 -9.27 3.70 16.88
C ARG A 10 -10.24 4.27 15.86
N LEU A 11 -11.32 4.88 16.37
CA LEU A 11 -12.25 5.66 15.56
C LEU A 11 -11.81 7.12 15.50
N PHE A 12 -11.92 7.69 14.32
CA PHE A 12 -11.70 9.12 14.06
C PHE A 12 -12.93 9.72 13.37
N ASN A 13 -13.16 11.01 13.62
CA ASN A 13 -14.06 11.86 12.86
C ASN A 13 -13.28 13.13 12.50
N GLY A 14 -13.03 13.36 11.20
CA GLY A 14 -12.00 14.31 10.79
C GLY A 14 -10.64 13.91 11.36
N GLN A 15 -9.97 14.87 12.01
CA GLN A 15 -8.67 14.67 12.66
C GLN A 15 -8.77 14.25 14.12
N SER A 16 -9.97 14.19 14.67
CA SER A 16 -10.19 13.92 16.09
C SER A 16 -10.47 12.46 16.34
N GLY A 17 -9.73 11.86 17.28
CA GLY A 17 -10.08 10.57 17.84
C GLY A 17 -11.40 10.65 18.61
N VAL A 18 -12.30 9.71 18.35
CA VAL A 18 -13.61 9.64 19.02
C VAL A 18 -13.78 8.34 19.79
N ALA A 19 -14.72 8.33 20.73
CA ALA A 19 -15.01 7.12 21.51
C ALA A 19 -15.42 5.95 20.60
N ASN A 20 -14.99 4.75 20.97
CA ASN A 20 -15.32 3.48 20.29
C ASN A 20 -16.18 2.60 21.23
N PRO A 21 -17.45 2.98 21.50
CA PRO A 21 -18.30 2.28 22.45
C PRO A 21 -18.64 0.85 22.02
N ASN A 22 -18.62 0.60 20.72
CA ASN A 22 -18.88 -0.71 20.13
C ASN A 22 -17.64 -1.60 20.02
N ASN A 23 -16.47 -1.14 20.51
CA ASN A 23 -15.19 -1.84 20.39
C ASN A 23 -14.93 -2.36 18.96
N ILE A 24 -15.19 -1.50 17.96
CA ILE A 24 -14.94 -1.83 16.57
C ILE A 24 -13.43 -1.96 16.36
N SER A 25 -13.01 -3.09 15.85
CA SER A 25 -11.61 -3.31 15.49
C SER A 25 -11.52 -4.07 14.16
N THR A 26 -10.42 -3.83 13.45
CA THR A 26 -10.10 -4.53 12.21
C THR A 26 -8.71 -5.10 12.30
N THR A 27 -8.57 -6.33 11.85
CA THR A 27 -7.28 -7.00 11.74
C THR A 27 -7.09 -7.41 10.29
N PHE A 28 -5.90 -7.21 9.77
CA PHE A 28 -5.57 -7.47 8.38
C PHE A 28 -4.23 -8.17 8.25
N HIS A 29 -4.21 -9.26 7.53
CA HIS A 29 -3.02 -10.03 7.17
C HIS A 29 -2.89 -10.03 5.66
N ARG A 30 -1.70 -9.80 5.15
CA ARG A 30 -1.40 -9.89 3.72
C ARG A 30 -0.09 -10.64 3.51
N ILE A 31 -0.16 -11.72 2.74
CA ILE A 31 1.01 -12.37 2.17
C ILE A 31 1.11 -11.91 0.71
N SER A 32 2.26 -11.42 0.26
CA SER A 32 2.44 -11.00 -1.13
C SER A 32 3.62 -11.73 -1.75
N LEU A 33 3.37 -12.37 -2.89
CA LEU A 33 4.41 -12.84 -3.79
C LEU A 33 4.71 -11.70 -4.78
N ASN A 34 5.96 -11.24 -4.77
CA ASN A 34 6.39 -10.13 -5.61
C ASN A 34 7.49 -10.64 -6.54
N GLY A 35 7.28 -10.50 -7.83
CA GLY A 35 8.25 -10.80 -8.87
C GLY A 35 8.77 -9.52 -9.50
N GLN A 36 10.07 -9.48 -9.80
CA GLN A 36 10.70 -8.39 -10.53
C GLN A 36 11.57 -8.96 -11.63
N PHE A 37 11.43 -8.43 -12.83
CA PHE A 37 12.25 -8.80 -13.99
C PHE A 37 12.83 -7.55 -14.63
N ARG A 38 14.16 -7.45 -14.66
CA ARG A 38 14.85 -6.38 -15.37
C ARG A 38 14.92 -6.76 -16.85
N PHE A 39 14.13 -6.10 -17.66
CA PHE A 39 14.08 -6.33 -19.10
C PHE A 39 15.26 -5.66 -19.82
N SER A 40 15.65 -4.47 -19.38
CA SER A 40 16.82 -3.72 -19.80
C SER A 40 17.37 -2.88 -18.64
N ASP A 41 18.47 -2.16 -18.84
CA ASP A 41 19.01 -1.25 -17.84
C ASP A 41 18.03 -0.13 -17.47
N GLU A 42 17.13 0.21 -18.40
CA GLU A 42 16.14 1.25 -18.22
C GLU A 42 14.77 0.73 -17.81
N LEU A 43 14.42 -0.52 -18.15
CA LEU A 43 13.06 -1.05 -17.95
C LEU A 43 13.03 -2.23 -17.00
N THR A 44 12.28 -2.08 -15.92
CA THR A 44 11.97 -3.14 -14.96
C THR A 44 10.47 -3.40 -14.94
N LEU A 45 10.08 -4.66 -15.03
CA LEU A 45 8.70 -5.12 -14.88
C LEU A 45 8.52 -5.78 -13.53
N SER A 46 7.39 -5.52 -12.88
CA SER A 46 7.06 -6.08 -11.56
C SER A 46 5.64 -6.63 -11.55
N ALA A 47 5.45 -7.73 -10.84
CA ALA A 47 4.15 -8.31 -10.57
C ALA A 47 3.98 -8.51 -9.06
N PHE A 48 2.80 -8.21 -8.54
CA PHE A 48 2.45 -8.33 -7.13
C PHE A 48 1.16 -9.15 -7.03
N VAL A 49 1.24 -10.28 -6.33
CA VAL A 49 0.12 -11.21 -6.13
C VAL A 49 -0.16 -11.31 -4.64
N PRO A 50 -1.19 -10.64 -4.11
CA PRO A 50 -1.51 -10.66 -2.70
C PRO A 50 -2.51 -11.77 -2.35
N TRP A 51 -2.29 -12.44 -1.24
CA TRP A 51 -3.28 -13.18 -0.50
C TRP A 51 -3.67 -12.39 0.74
N LEU A 52 -4.95 -12.17 0.93
CA LEU A 52 -5.49 -11.31 1.98
C LEU A 52 -6.31 -12.14 2.97
N GLU A 53 -6.19 -11.80 4.25
CA GLU A 53 -7.10 -12.25 5.29
C GLU A 53 -7.47 -11.02 6.12
N GLY A 54 -8.77 -10.70 6.16
CA GLY A 54 -9.33 -9.57 6.89
C GLY A 54 -10.32 -10.02 7.95
N GLY A 55 -10.35 -9.31 9.08
CA GLY A 55 -11.33 -9.53 10.13
C GLY A 55 -11.83 -8.21 10.71
N ARG A 56 -13.15 -8.13 10.97
CA ARG A 56 -13.78 -7.04 11.72
C ARG A 56 -14.53 -7.61 12.90
N LYS A 57 -14.31 -7.01 14.06
CA LYS A 57 -15.05 -7.28 15.30
C LYS A 57 -15.82 -6.04 15.69
N GLU A 58 -17.03 -6.25 16.18
CA GLU A 58 -17.88 -5.20 16.71
C GLU A 58 -18.74 -5.80 17.82
N ARG A 59 -18.91 -5.07 18.94
CA ARG A 59 -19.65 -5.53 20.10
C ARG A 59 -21.09 -5.88 19.75
N GLY A 60 -21.52 -7.09 20.10
CA GLY A 60 -22.89 -7.56 19.85
C GLY A 60 -23.13 -8.09 18.44
N THR A 61 -22.11 -8.20 17.61
CA THR A 61 -22.20 -8.80 16.28
C THR A 61 -21.30 -10.04 16.17
N THR A 62 -21.58 -10.89 15.20
CA THR A 62 -20.69 -12.01 14.86
C THR A 62 -19.40 -11.48 14.23
N ASP A 63 -18.25 -12.01 14.64
CA ASP A 63 -16.97 -11.72 14.00
C ASP A 63 -17.05 -12.05 12.51
N ARG A 64 -16.59 -11.13 11.69
CA ARG A 64 -16.59 -11.26 10.24
C ARG A 64 -15.18 -11.44 9.75
N ARG A 65 -15.00 -12.41 8.88
CA ARG A 65 -13.70 -12.72 8.26
C ARG A 65 -13.89 -12.97 6.78
N LEU A 66 -12.91 -12.54 6.02
CA LEU A 66 -12.76 -12.88 4.60
C LEU A 66 -11.31 -13.25 4.34
N SER A 67 -11.06 -14.15 3.40
CA SER A 67 -9.71 -14.53 3.00
C SER A 67 -9.73 -15.04 1.57
N GLY A 68 -8.72 -14.67 0.80
CA GLY A 68 -8.59 -15.08 -0.59
C GLY A 68 -7.52 -14.31 -1.34
N LEU A 69 -7.49 -14.52 -2.65
CA LEU A 69 -6.65 -13.76 -3.55
C LEU A 69 -7.16 -12.32 -3.63
N GLY A 70 -6.25 -11.36 -3.56
CA GLY A 70 -6.57 -9.96 -3.83
C GLY A 70 -6.27 -9.56 -5.27
N ASP A 71 -6.38 -8.28 -5.56
CA ASP A 71 -6.13 -7.74 -6.89
C ASP A 71 -4.64 -7.79 -7.24
N VAL A 72 -4.35 -8.41 -8.39
CA VAL A 72 -2.99 -8.55 -8.91
C VAL A 72 -2.56 -7.23 -9.56
N THR A 73 -1.38 -6.73 -9.18
CA THR A 73 -0.81 -5.51 -9.76
C THR A 73 0.36 -5.85 -10.69
N LEU A 74 0.34 -5.30 -11.89
CA LEU A 74 1.45 -5.29 -12.83
C LEU A 74 1.97 -3.86 -12.94
N LEU A 75 3.29 -3.69 -12.86
CA LEU A 75 3.93 -2.37 -12.88
C LEU A 75 5.19 -2.39 -13.75
N ALA A 76 5.32 -1.39 -14.62
CA ALA A 76 6.53 -1.08 -15.35
C ALA A 76 7.20 0.14 -14.72
N GLN A 77 8.50 0.07 -14.53
CA GLN A 77 9.35 1.18 -14.13
C GLN A 77 10.34 1.47 -15.26
N TRP A 78 10.26 2.66 -15.81
CA TRP A 78 11.16 3.13 -16.85
C TRP A 78 12.07 4.23 -16.33
N SER A 79 13.39 4.00 -16.45
CA SER A 79 14.47 4.86 -15.93
C SER A 79 15.32 5.37 -17.09
N PRO A 80 14.82 6.30 -17.94
CA PRO A 80 15.46 6.68 -19.21
C PRO A 80 16.83 7.33 -19.02
N TRP A 81 17.16 7.79 -17.82
CA TRP A 81 18.43 8.46 -17.52
C TRP A 81 19.38 7.62 -16.66
N ALA A 82 19.08 6.34 -16.44
CA ALA A 82 19.90 5.47 -15.57
C ALA A 82 21.35 5.33 -16.04
N GLY A 83 21.59 5.33 -17.36
CA GLY A 83 22.91 5.28 -17.96
C GLY A 83 23.71 6.59 -17.95
N ASP A 84 23.06 7.72 -17.68
CA ASP A 84 23.63 9.07 -17.84
C ASP A 84 24.04 9.73 -16.51
N ALA A 85 24.46 8.94 -15.54
CA ALA A 85 24.73 9.42 -14.17
C ALA A 85 25.82 10.49 -14.09
N GLU A 86 26.79 10.49 -15.00
CA GLU A 86 27.86 11.50 -15.08
C GLU A 86 27.36 12.80 -15.73
N ALA A 87 26.61 12.67 -16.84
CA ALA A 87 26.11 13.83 -17.59
C ALA A 87 24.87 14.46 -16.93
N GLN A 88 24.02 13.64 -16.31
CA GLN A 88 22.76 14.07 -15.68
C GLN A 88 22.59 13.51 -14.27
N PRO A 89 23.41 13.93 -13.32
CA PRO A 89 23.47 13.32 -11.98
C PRO A 89 22.17 13.44 -11.17
N LEU A 90 21.32 14.41 -11.48
CA LEU A 90 20.00 14.56 -10.82
C LEU A 90 18.93 13.69 -11.47
N LEU A 91 18.93 13.55 -12.79
CA LEU A 91 17.91 12.78 -13.51
C LEU A 91 18.17 11.28 -13.49
N SER A 92 19.42 10.84 -13.31
CA SER A 92 19.79 9.42 -13.31
C SER A 92 19.08 8.58 -12.23
N GLY A 93 18.57 9.23 -11.17
CA GLY A 93 17.77 8.58 -10.14
C GLY A 93 16.27 8.57 -10.40
N LEU A 94 15.79 9.27 -11.44
CA LEU A 94 14.37 9.41 -11.72
C LEU A 94 13.86 8.25 -12.58
N SER A 95 12.70 7.73 -12.24
CA SER A 95 11.99 6.71 -12.99
C SER A 95 10.52 7.07 -13.11
N LEU A 96 9.92 6.77 -14.27
CA LEU A 96 8.49 6.85 -14.50
C LEU A 96 7.86 5.48 -14.20
N LEU A 97 6.67 5.51 -13.62
CA LEU A 97 5.92 4.33 -13.22
C LEU A 97 4.60 4.28 -13.98
N GLY A 98 4.31 3.16 -14.61
CA GLY A 98 3.04 2.90 -15.26
C GLY A 98 2.60 1.47 -14.98
N GLY A 99 1.34 1.25 -14.71
CA GLY A 99 0.85 -0.09 -14.40
C GLY A 99 -0.65 -0.20 -14.32
N ILE A 100 -1.10 -1.37 -13.93
CA ILE A 100 -2.52 -1.69 -13.76
C ILE A 100 -2.69 -2.68 -12.62
N GLU A 101 -3.73 -2.50 -11.85
CA GLU A 101 -4.25 -3.48 -10.91
C GLU A 101 -5.48 -4.13 -11.53
N LEU A 102 -5.48 -5.44 -11.57
CA LEU A 102 -6.48 -6.27 -12.23
C LEU A 102 -7.51 -6.73 -11.21
N PRO A 103 -8.81 -6.74 -11.52
CA PRO A 103 -9.86 -7.20 -10.62
C PRO A 103 -9.84 -8.73 -10.52
N THR A 104 -8.87 -9.27 -9.80
CA THR A 104 -8.70 -10.72 -9.58
C THR A 104 -9.15 -11.17 -8.21
N GLY A 105 -9.33 -10.22 -7.29
CA GLY A 105 -9.89 -10.46 -5.97
C GLY A 105 -11.41 -10.47 -6.01
N GLU A 106 -12.03 -11.17 -5.06
CA GLU A 106 -13.48 -11.18 -4.89
C GLU A 106 -13.97 -9.81 -4.38
N ASP A 107 -14.98 -9.22 -5.04
CA ASP A 107 -15.48 -7.86 -4.75
C ASP A 107 -16.97 -7.86 -4.33
N ASN A 108 -17.64 -9.01 -4.37
CA ASN A 108 -19.05 -9.16 -4.03
C ASN A 108 -19.29 -9.79 -2.65
N ASP A 109 -18.25 -10.05 -1.89
CA ASP A 109 -18.36 -10.49 -0.51
C ASP A 109 -19.12 -9.44 0.31
N GLN A 110 -20.34 -9.76 0.70
CA GLN A 110 -21.18 -8.91 1.57
C GLN A 110 -21.05 -9.38 3.02
N PRO A 111 -19.95 -9.10 3.71
CA PRO A 111 -19.84 -9.44 5.12
C PRO A 111 -20.75 -8.56 6.01
N PHE A 112 -21.48 -7.61 5.41
CA PHE A 112 -22.33 -6.66 6.11
C PHE A 112 -23.79 -6.80 5.65
N THR A 113 -24.66 -7.34 6.51
CA THR A 113 -26.08 -7.42 6.23
C THR A 113 -26.65 -6.03 5.94
N GLY A 114 -27.07 -5.79 4.70
CA GLY A 114 -27.86 -4.63 4.31
C GLY A 114 -27.10 -3.47 3.66
N ASN A 115 -25.78 -3.44 3.65
CA ASN A 115 -25.00 -2.43 2.93
C ASN A 115 -23.77 -3.10 2.28
N ALA A 116 -23.38 -2.63 1.10
CA ALA A 116 -22.11 -3.02 0.50
C ALA A 116 -20.95 -2.79 1.48
N ALA A 117 -20.06 -3.76 1.60
CA ALA A 117 -18.85 -3.55 2.39
C ALA A 117 -18.06 -2.42 1.76
N PRO A 118 -17.55 -1.46 2.54
CA PRO A 118 -16.60 -0.50 2.00
C PRO A 118 -15.47 -1.25 1.29
N SER A 119 -14.99 -0.72 0.16
CA SER A 119 -13.93 -1.34 -0.65
C SER A 119 -12.67 -1.76 0.14
N LEU A 120 -12.45 -1.15 1.30
CA LEU A 120 -11.39 -1.52 2.26
C LEU A 120 -11.58 -2.89 2.94
N PHE A 121 -12.75 -3.51 2.84
CA PHE A 121 -13.11 -4.79 3.45
C PHE A 121 -13.45 -5.86 2.41
N GLN A 122 -13.08 -5.65 1.17
CA GLN A 122 -13.18 -6.63 0.09
C GLN A 122 -11.79 -7.16 -0.26
N LEU A 123 -11.73 -8.31 -0.89
CA LEU A 123 -10.48 -8.91 -1.38
C LEU A 123 -10.00 -8.18 -2.64
N GLY A 124 -10.94 -7.72 -3.46
CA GLY A 124 -10.73 -6.87 -4.62
C GLY A 124 -11.72 -5.72 -4.66
N ASN A 125 -11.55 -4.80 -5.58
CA ASN A 125 -12.47 -3.69 -5.79
C ASN A 125 -13.34 -3.85 -7.04
N GLY A 126 -13.20 -4.95 -7.77
CA GLY A 126 -13.99 -5.28 -8.98
C GLY A 126 -13.68 -4.41 -10.20
N THR A 127 -12.71 -3.51 -10.11
CA THR A 127 -12.42 -2.53 -11.15
C THR A 127 -11.00 -2.66 -11.69
N PHE A 128 -10.77 -2.23 -12.94
CA PHE A 128 -9.43 -2.04 -13.48
C PHE A 128 -8.86 -0.73 -12.94
N ASN A 129 -7.68 -0.79 -12.31
CA ASN A 129 -7.07 0.35 -11.65
C ASN A 129 -5.74 0.73 -12.32
N PRO A 130 -5.74 1.57 -13.36
CA PRO A 130 -4.52 2.18 -13.89
C PRO A 130 -3.73 2.87 -12.79
N LYS A 131 -2.40 2.69 -12.85
CA LYS A 131 -1.45 3.30 -11.93
C LYS A 131 -0.43 4.12 -12.72
N LEU A 132 -0.25 5.37 -12.31
CA LEU A 132 0.74 6.27 -12.89
C LEU A 132 1.54 6.94 -11.78
N GLY A 133 2.82 7.16 -12.01
CA GLY A 133 3.63 7.79 -10.99
C GLY A 133 5.08 8.01 -11.40
N PHE A 134 5.85 8.39 -10.43
CA PHE A 134 7.31 8.52 -10.55
C PHE A 134 7.98 8.08 -9.25
N SER A 135 9.23 7.68 -9.38
CA SER A 135 10.11 7.43 -8.23
C SER A 135 11.48 8.05 -8.47
N TYR A 136 12.13 8.35 -7.39
CA TYR A 136 13.50 8.86 -7.37
C TYR A 136 14.30 8.05 -6.36
N GLY A 137 15.52 7.65 -6.74
CA GLY A 137 16.43 6.97 -5.84
C GLY A 137 17.86 7.34 -6.12
N LYS A 138 18.63 7.70 -5.09
CA LYS A 138 20.05 8.03 -5.21
C LYS A 138 20.82 7.55 -3.99
N ALA A 139 21.93 6.87 -4.25
CA ALA A 139 22.90 6.51 -3.23
C ALA A 139 24.11 7.47 -3.27
N ILE A 140 24.56 7.92 -2.12
CA ILE A 140 25.75 8.75 -1.93
C ILE A 140 26.51 8.14 -0.76
N ASP A 141 27.66 7.55 -1.00
CA ASP A 141 28.47 6.82 -0.04
C ASP A 141 27.67 5.73 0.70
N LYS A 142 27.47 5.92 1.99
CA LYS A 142 26.68 5.00 2.84
C LYS A 142 25.21 5.39 2.95
N SER A 143 24.84 6.58 2.46
CA SER A 143 23.47 7.11 2.53
C SER A 143 22.74 6.85 1.22
N SER A 144 21.44 6.64 1.30
CA SER A 144 20.53 6.60 0.16
C SER A 144 19.33 7.49 0.43
N TYR A 145 18.81 8.11 -0.60
CA TYR A 145 17.62 8.94 -0.58
C TYR A 145 16.64 8.39 -1.60
N PHE A 146 15.38 8.34 -1.24
CA PHE A 146 14.36 7.85 -2.14
C PHE A 146 13.05 8.60 -1.95
N GLY A 147 12.29 8.65 -3.04
CA GLY A 147 10.94 9.18 -3.05
C GLY A 147 10.11 8.45 -4.09
N ARG A 148 8.81 8.36 -3.87
CA ARG A 148 7.88 7.73 -4.80
C ARG A 148 6.51 8.39 -4.66
N VAL A 149 5.84 8.62 -5.79
CA VAL A 149 4.44 9.04 -5.84
C VAL A 149 3.74 8.18 -6.87
N VAL A 150 2.59 7.61 -6.51
CA VAL A 150 1.76 6.80 -7.41
C VAL A 150 0.30 7.18 -7.22
N ALA A 151 -0.36 7.57 -8.28
CA ALA A 151 -1.80 7.70 -8.37
C ALA A 151 -2.39 6.40 -8.91
N THR A 152 -3.51 5.99 -8.32
CA THR A 152 -4.34 4.86 -8.77
C THR A 152 -5.74 5.39 -9.04
N ILE A 153 -6.24 5.13 -10.24
CA ILE A 153 -7.50 5.67 -10.75
C ILE A 153 -8.39 4.48 -11.13
N PRO A 154 -9.33 4.05 -10.26
CA PRO A 154 -10.27 2.99 -10.59
C PRO A 154 -11.11 3.36 -11.82
N ILE A 155 -11.38 2.39 -12.68
CA ILE A 155 -12.22 2.55 -13.89
C ILE A 155 -13.28 1.46 -13.87
N GLY A 156 -14.53 1.88 -13.86
CA GLY A 156 -15.70 1.00 -13.77
C GLY A 156 -16.26 0.90 -12.35
N GLU A 157 -17.31 0.14 -12.21
CA GLU A 157 -17.99 -0.13 -10.95
C GLU A 157 -17.78 -1.59 -10.56
N SER A 158 -17.79 -1.89 -9.27
CA SER A 158 -17.80 -3.27 -8.77
C SER A 158 -19.13 -3.96 -9.03
N ASP A 159 -19.21 -5.27 -8.84
CA ASP A 159 -20.46 -6.03 -8.91
C ASP A 159 -21.54 -5.55 -7.90
N ALA A 160 -21.15 -4.73 -6.93
CA ALA A 160 -22.03 -4.11 -5.95
C ALA A 160 -22.43 -2.66 -6.30
N ASP A 161 -22.26 -2.23 -7.55
CA ASP A 161 -22.48 -0.85 -8.03
C ASP A 161 -21.67 0.20 -7.24
N LEU A 162 -20.51 -0.20 -6.68
CA LEU A 162 -19.63 0.67 -5.92
C LEU A 162 -18.50 1.21 -6.83
N ASP A 163 -18.45 2.52 -6.94
CA ASP A 163 -17.38 3.27 -7.60
C ASP A 163 -16.27 3.57 -6.57
N SER A 164 -15.14 2.93 -6.70
CA SER A 164 -14.03 3.08 -5.76
C SER A 164 -13.33 4.42 -5.96
N GLY A 165 -13.11 5.16 -4.88
CA GLY A 165 -12.40 6.44 -4.92
C GLY A 165 -10.95 6.30 -5.37
N SER A 166 -10.48 7.24 -6.20
CA SER A 166 -9.07 7.35 -6.59
C SER A 166 -8.18 7.58 -5.37
N TYR A 167 -6.93 7.14 -5.45
CA TYR A 167 -6.00 7.38 -4.36
C TYR A 167 -4.58 7.69 -4.84
N LEU A 168 -3.91 8.54 -4.06
CA LEU A 168 -2.52 8.91 -4.23
C LEU A 168 -1.71 8.36 -3.06
N GLN A 169 -0.63 7.67 -3.37
CA GLN A 169 0.35 7.21 -2.38
C GLN A 169 1.67 7.92 -2.62
N ALA A 170 2.25 8.49 -1.58
CA ALA A 170 3.53 9.15 -1.61
C ALA A 170 4.43 8.63 -0.50
N SER A 171 5.71 8.50 -0.78
CA SER A 171 6.72 8.10 0.19
C SER A 171 7.99 8.89 -0.06
N VAL A 172 8.64 9.34 1.01
CA VAL A 172 9.97 9.93 0.96
C VAL A 172 10.79 9.43 2.14
N GLY A 173 12.04 9.11 1.90
CA GLY A 173 12.85 8.51 2.96
C GLY A 173 14.35 8.54 2.67
N THR A 174 15.07 8.04 3.66
CA THR A 174 16.51 7.88 3.62
C THR A 174 16.91 6.52 4.15
N GLY A 175 18.02 6.01 3.67
CA GLY A 175 18.65 4.79 4.17
C GLY A 175 20.11 5.07 4.54
N TYR A 176 20.61 4.31 5.49
CA TYR A 176 22.01 4.35 5.89
C TYR A 176 22.56 2.93 6.00
N ARG A 177 23.62 2.65 5.24
CA ARG A 177 24.34 1.37 5.28
C ARG A 177 25.26 1.34 6.49
N LEU A 178 24.79 0.69 7.55
CA LEU A 178 25.54 0.56 8.79
C LEU A 178 26.77 -0.36 8.61
N THR A 179 26.54 -1.51 7.95
CA THR A 179 27.57 -2.46 7.52
C THR A 179 27.31 -2.90 6.09
N ASP A 180 28.16 -3.72 5.47
CA ASP A 180 27.90 -4.27 4.14
C ASP A 180 26.66 -5.16 4.09
N ALA A 181 26.27 -5.72 5.24
CA ALA A 181 25.09 -6.59 5.35
C ALA A 181 23.85 -5.88 5.89
N LEU A 182 23.99 -4.76 6.61
CA LEU A 182 22.89 -4.14 7.35
C LEU A 182 22.63 -2.70 6.90
N THR A 183 21.40 -2.43 6.47
CA THR A 183 20.93 -1.10 6.11
C THR A 183 19.74 -0.72 6.98
N LEU A 184 19.77 0.46 7.57
CA LEU A 184 18.65 1.08 8.27
C LEU A 184 17.96 2.05 7.32
N GLN A 185 16.63 2.14 7.42
CA GLN A 185 15.85 3.07 6.60
C GLN A 185 14.79 3.77 7.47
N LEU A 186 14.44 4.98 7.07
CA LEU A 186 13.36 5.74 7.66
C LEU A 186 12.61 6.46 6.53
N SER A 187 11.29 6.30 6.49
CA SER A 187 10.44 7.04 5.55
C SER A 187 9.26 7.72 6.24
N VAL A 188 8.73 8.71 5.55
CA VAL A 188 7.39 9.24 5.78
C VAL A 188 6.54 8.85 4.59
N ASP A 189 5.42 8.22 4.89
CA ASP A 189 4.50 7.67 3.91
C ASP A 189 3.14 8.35 4.05
N GLY A 190 2.56 8.75 2.94
CA GLY A 190 1.26 9.41 2.86
C GLY A 190 0.31 8.66 1.94
N THR A 191 -0.95 8.62 2.31
CA THR A 191 -2.05 8.16 1.45
C THR A 191 -3.16 9.20 1.49
N PHE A 192 -3.55 9.67 0.32
CA PHE A 192 -4.76 10.44 0.10
C PHE A 192 -5.73 9.56 -0.69
N ARG A 193 -6.94 9.38 -0.19
CA ARG A 193 -7.99 8.59 -0.84
C ARG A 193 -9.26 9.43 -0.94
N GLU A 194 -9.86 9.47 -2.13
CA GLU A 194 -11.17 10.04 -2.37
C GLU A 194 -12.28 9.17 -1.77
N ARG A 195 -13.49 9.69 -1.72
CA ARG A 195 -14.65 8.91 -1.31
C ARG A 195 -15.01 7.89 -2.36
N ASP A 196 -15.49 6.74 -1.89
CA ASP A 196 -16.20 5.80 -2.75
C ASP A 196 -17.61 6.35 -3.02
N GLN A 197 -18.21 5.98 -4.14
CA GLN A 197 -19.58 6.35 -4.49
C GLN A 197 -20.42 5.10 -4.70
N LEU A 198 -21.68 5.16 -4.31
CA LEU A 198 -22.70 4.16 -4.58
C LEU A 198 -23.84 4.83 -5.31
N ASN A 199 -24.12 4.42 -6.55
CA ASN A 199 -25.10 5.08 -7.41
C ASN A 199 -24.89 6.61 -7.53
N ASN A 200 -23.64 7.04 -7.73
CA ASN A 200 -23.19 8.45 -7.79
C ASN A 200 -23.43 9.26 -6.48
N VAL A 201 -23.61 8.60 -5.35
CA VAL A 201 -23.74 9.24 -4.03
C VAL A 201 -22.54 8.86 -3.18
N ASP A 202 -21.89 9.85 -2.60
CA ASP A 202 -20.73 9.63 -1.73
C ASP A 202 -21.06 8.70 -0.55
N VAL A 203 -20.28 7.66 -0.38
CA VAL A 203 -20.33 6.77 0.80
C VAL A 203 -19.74 7.48 1.99
N SER A 204 -20.54 7.76 3.02
CA SER A 204 -20.23 8.72 4.07
C SER A 204 -19.01 8.39 4.92
N ASN A 205 -18.64 7.13 5.04
CA ASN A 205 -17.51 6.65 5.87
C ASN A 205 -16.35 6.12 5.04
N THR A 206 -16.11 6.73 3.88
CA THR A 206 -14.98 6.49 3.00
C THR A 206 -14.24 7.80 2.72
N GLY A 207 -13.04 7.69 2.17
CA GLY A 207 -12.17 8.83 1.92
C GLY A 207 -11.37 9.27 3.15
N SER A 208 -10.07 9.46 2.97
CA SER A 208 -9.17 9.81 4.07
C SER A 208 -7.82 10.35 3.58
N VAL A 209 -7.16 11.07 4.48
CA VAL A 209 -5.72 11.36 4.40
C VAL A 209 -5.04 10.72 5.60
N SER A 210 -3.95 10.02 5.39
CA SER A 210 -3.13 9.45 6.46
C SER A 210 -1.66 9.64 6.19
N LEU A 211 -0.90 9.94 7.28
CA LEU A 211 0.55 9.98 7.25
C LEU A 211 1.11 9.04 8.30
N SER A 212 2.19 8.35 7.95
CA SER A 212 2.91 7.44 8.84
C SER A 212 4.41 7.62 8.73
N VAL A 213 5.12 7.31 9.81
CA VAL A 213 6.57 7.16 9.81
C VAL A 213 6.89 5.67 9.82
N THR A 214 7.85 5.26 8.96
CA THR A 214 8.17 3.85 8.77
C THR A 214 9.68 3.62 8.93
N PRO A 215 10.15 3.29 10.15
CA PRO A 215 11.46 2.70 10.32
C PRO A 215 11.51 1.29 9.70
N ALA A 216 12.64 0.97 9.07
CA ALA A 216 12.88 -0.33 8.47
C ALA A 216 14.34 -0.74 8.60
N VAL A 217 14.56 -2.04 8.56
CA VAL A 217 15.86 -2.66 8.52
C VAL A 217 15.91 -3.70 7.40
N SER A 218 16.99 -3.69 6.63
CA SER A 218 17.29 -4.69 5.61
C SER A 218 18.61 -5.39 5.96
N TRP A 219 18.57 -6.71 6.03
CA TRP A 219 19.73 -7.54 6.30
C TRP A 219 20.02 -8.45 5.11
N ARG A 220 21.16 -8.25 4.48
CA ARG A 220 21.71 -9.15 3.46
C ARG A 220 22.31 -10.35 4.14
N VAL A 221 21.61 -11.49 4.09
CA VAL A 221 22.08 -12.76 4.68
C VAL A 221 23.24 -13.33 3.85
N ASN A 222 23.12 -13.25 2.52
CA ASN A 222 24.14 -13.59 1.52
C ASN A 222 23.83 -12.88 0.19
N ASP A 223 24.58 -13.19 -0.87
CA ASP A 223 24.44 -12.53 -2.17
C ASP A 223 23.05 -12.77 -2.84
N LYS A 224 22.38 -13.85 -2.46
CA LYS A 224 21.08 -14.24 -3.02
C LYS A 224 19.88 -13.92 -2.13
N LEU A 225 20.09 -13.75 -0.83
CA LEU A 225 19.02 -13.61 0.14
C LEU A 225 19.19 -12.33 0.99
N ALA A 226 18.16 -11.51 1.01
CA ALA A 226 17.99 -10.44 1.98
C ALA A 226 16.66 -10.58 2.73
N VAL A 227 16.64 -10.18 3.99
CA VAL A 227 15.46 -10.14 4.86
C VAL A 227 15.20 -8.70 5.26
N ASP A 228 13.95 -8.28 5.17
CA ASP A 228 13.52 -6.92 5.48
C ASP A 228 12.49 -6.96 6.61
N ALA A 229 12.56 -6.00 7.54
CA ALA A 229 11.53 -5.78 8.55
C ALA A 229 11.22 -4.30 8.65
N SER A 230 9.94 -3.95 8.79
CA SER A 230 9.50 -2.57 8.97
C SER A 230 8.26 -2.46 9.85
N ALA A 231 8.07 -1.27 10.43
CA ALA A 231 6.88 -0.91 11.18
C ALA A 231 6.37 0.44 10.70
N SER A 232 5.15 0.49 10.14
CA SER A 232 4.51 1.74 9.76
C SER A 232 3.63 2.23 10.90
N ILE A 233 3.98 3.40 11.45
CA ILE A 233 3.38 4.00 12.64
C ILE A 233 2.64 5.26 12.21
N PRO A 234 1.29 5.24 12.15
CA PRO A 234 0.52 6.41 11.78
C PRO A 234 0.64 7.50 12.85
N PHE A 235 0.83 8.75 12.41
CA PHE A 235 0.87 9.91 13.29
C PHE A 235 -0.15 11.00 12.92
N PHE A 236 -0.75 10.90 11.73
CA PHE A 236 -1.79 11.82 11.29
C PHE A 236 -2.88 11.07 10.52
N HIS A 237 -4.15 11.41 10.83
CA HIS A 237 -5.34 10.98 10.11
C HIS A 237 -6.29 12.16 9.93
N ASP A 238 -6.87 12.27 8.76
CA ASP A 238 -8.03 13.11 8.48
C ASP A 238 -9.03 12.27 7.68
N VAL A 239 -10.08 11.83 8.34
CA VAL A 239 -11.07 10.92 7.75
C VAL A 239 -12.38 11.65 7.47
N ARG A 240 -13.07 11.24 6.43
CA ARG A 240 -14.40 11.78 6.11
C ARG A 240 -15.46 11.01 6.90
N SER A 241 -16.16 11.70 7.80
CA SER A 241 -17.09 11.09 8.78
C SER A 241 -16.37 10.12 9.74
N THR A 242 -17.12 9.35 10.53
CA THR A 242 -16.54 8.44 11.51
C THR A 242 -16.05 7.14 10.87
N GLN A 243 -14.76 6.87 10.98
CA GLN A 243 -14.11 5.68 10.41
C GLN A 243 -13.12 5.06 11.39
N VAL A 244 -12.84 3.77 11.22
CA VAL A 244 -11.66 3.13 11.82
C VAL A 244 -10.43 3.57 11.04
N ALA A 245 -9.57 4.36 11.66
CA ALA A 245 -8.33 4.81 11.03
C ALA A 245 -7.31 3.66 10.95
N PRO A 246 -6.43 3.66 9.93
CA PRO A 246 -5.35 2.69 9.84
C PRO A 246 -4.49 2.69 11.11
N GLY A 247 -4.31 1.52 11.72
CA GLY A 247 -3.42 1.34 12.86
C GLY A 247 -1.98 1.04 12.45
N THR A 248 -1.12 0.81 13.44
CA THR A 248 0.26 0.39 13.21
C THR A 248 0.27 -0.93 12.43
N SER A 249 1.15 -1.00 11.42
CA SER A 249 1.37 -2.22 10.65
C SER A 249 2.83 -2.66 10.76
N PHE A 250 3.04 -3.97 10.75
CA PHE A 250 4.35 -4.61 10.74
C PHE A 250 4.50 -5.41 9.46
N GLN A 251 5.66 -5.33 8.86
CA GLN A 251 5.97 -6.10 7.66
C GLN A 251 7.29 -6.85 7.83
N LEU A 252 7.29 -8.11 7.39
CA LEU A 252 8.47 -8.93 7.21
C LEU A 252 8.57 -9.34 5.75
N GLY A 253 9.77 -9.34 5.19
CA GLY A 253 10.01 -9.70 3.81
C GLY A 253 11.25 -10.57 3.65
N ALA A 254 11.24 -11.43 2.63
CA ALA A 254 12.41 -12.14 2.15
C ALA A 254 12.53 -11.90 0.64
N ARG A 255 13.70 -11.50 0.20
CA ARG A 255 14.02 -11.17 -1.19
C ARG A 255 15.10 -12.09 -1.70
N PHE A 256 14.81 -12.77 -2.82
CA PHE A 256 15.74 -13.68 -3.49
C PHE A 256 16.16 -13.08 -4.83
N ASN A 257 17.46 -13.08 -5.11
CA ASN A 257 18.07 -12.68 -6.37
C ASN A 257 18.55 -13.93 -7.11
N PHE A 258 18.21 -14.06 -8.38
CA PHE A 258 18.54 -15.22 -9.23
C PHE A 258 19.55 -14.85 -10.30
#